data_e5015af22df586423d251ec7031db2d0
#
_entry.id   e5015af22df586423d251ec7031db2d0
#
_cell.length_a   1.000
_cell.length_b   1.000
_cell.length_c   1.000
_cell.angle_alpha   90.00
_cell.angle_beta   90.00
_cell.angle_gamma   90.00
#
_symmetry.space_group_name_H-M   'P 1'
#
loop_
_entity.id
_entity.type
_entity.pdbx_description
1 polymer ?
#
loop_
_entity_poly.entity_id
_entity_poly.type
_entity_poly.pdbx_seq_one_letter_code
_entity_poly.pdbx_strand_id
1 'polypeptide(L)'
;MTRSDDRSSHKALRHLNNGEMSTGFSQPELLQELIDDLVRLYDRGRFEEIVSKVTHSVKLFPEALPLLNIMGQAYTALEKYQAAIDSYKQMLRIKPDHEEAYHSMGNVLTEMGELDPAIKCYKKAVEIKPDYAEAYSSLGIVLKSKFELDTALYEHLKKAFKIQSDPVNAIIDEKNNLQNNRDLEAARDSLEKAVRIKPTLAEARHLLASINGKTPKSAPKAYVKELFDEYAPKFEQSLVKALEYNAPKELAKIITAKQPIEALGSVLDLGCGTGLAGVELKQFCSNLEGIDLSNAMIEQARSKNVYDRLTQSDILDYLSTAELDFDYFIATDVFIYVGELTNVFHLIKSRNKRKGHLAFSTEHTERESFFLETSGRYSHSLSYIEGLCKKIDCRISHFTKTDLRKEKDGFLVGGLYVVDF
;
A
#
# COMPACT_ATOMS: atom_id res chain seq x y z
N MET A 1 11.16 33.20 -15.48
CA MET A 1 12.54 32.78 -15.83
C MET A 1 12.60 31.25 -15.95
N THR A 2 11.90 30.63 -16.91
CA THR A 2 11.78 29.14 -16.98
C THR A 2 11.68 28.61 -18.42
N ARG A 3 12.09 29.37 -19.44
CA ARG A 3 12.06 28.92 -20.84
C ARG A 3 13.44 28.87 -21.55
N SER A 4 14.52 29.28 -20.89
CA SER A 4 15.87 29.26 -21.47
C SER A 4 16.64 27.97 -21.15
N ASP A 5 16.38 27.31 -20.00
CA ASP A 5 17.14 26.14 -19.57
C ASP A 5 16.76 24.85 -20.32
N ASP A 6 15.51 24.74 -20.78
CA ASP A 6 15.01 23.55 -21.50
C ASP A 6 15.62 23.41 -22.94
N ARG A 7 16.12 24.48 -23.52
CA ARG A 7 16.73 24.47 -24.87
C ARG A 7 18.21 24.07 -24.90
N SER A 8 18.96 24.30 -23.80
CA SER A 8 20.37 23.93 -23.71
C SER A 8 20.54 22.43 -23.48
N SER A 9 19.74 21.86 -22.61
CA SER A 9 19.70 20.42 -22.30
C SER A 9 19.35 19.56 -23.50
N HIS A 10 18.35 19.97 -24.28
CA HIS A 10 17.99 19.30 -25.53
C HIS A 10 19.07 19.40 -26.62
N LYS A 11 19.91 20.42 -26.59
CA LYS A 11 21.00 20.61 -27.57
C LYS A 11 22.18 19.70 -27.25
N ALA A 12 22.57 19.57 -25.98
CA ALA A 12 23.63 18.67 -25.52
C ALA A 12 23.29 17.19 -25.79
N LEU A 13 22.06 16.75 -25.50
CA LEU A 13 21.58 15.40 -25.78
C LEU A 13 21.45 15.07 -27.29
N ARG A 14 21.14 16.06 -28.16
CA ARG A 14 21.14 15.86 -29.60
C ARG A 14 22.54 15.66 -30.16
N HIS A 15 23.56 16.31 -29.60
CA HIS A 15 24.96 16.14 -30.03
C HIS A 15 25.51 14.77 -29.58
N LEU A 16 25.10 14.24 -28.43
CA LEU A 16 25.44 12.88 -27.99
C LEU A 16 24.88 11.82 -28.96
N ASN A 17 23.68 12.00 -29.50
CA ASN A 17 23.08 11.09 -30.48
C ASN A 17 23.77 11.13 -31.86
N ASN A 18 24.49 12.20 -32.20
CA ASN A 18 25.12 12.38 -33.50
C ASN A 18 26.65 12.07 -33.49
N GLY A 19 27.22 11.66 -32.36
CA GLY A 19 28.65 11.35 -32.26
C GLY A 19 29.58 12.57 -32.35
N GLU A 20 29.06 13.78 -32.20
CA GLU A 20 29.83 15.03 -32.25
C GLU A 20 30.26 15.46 -30.83
N MET A 21 31.47 15.13 -30.42
CA MET A 21 32.08 15.61 -29.18
C MET A 21 32.59 17.06 -29.36
N SER A 22 31.72 18.04 -29.49
CA SER A 22 32.10 19.46 -29.53
C SER A 22 31.22 20.35 -28.65
N THR A 23 30.82 19.86 -27.50
CA THR A 23 30.21 20.68 -26.45
C THR A 23 31.27 20.93 -25.38
N GLY A 24 31.41 22.15 -24.88
CA GLY A 24 32.41 22.53 -23.85
C GLY A 24 32.16 21.93 -22.47
N PHE A 25 31.43 20.81 -22.36
CA PHE A 25 31.12 20.07 -21.13
C PHE A 25 32.07 18.87 -20.97
N SER A 26 32.50 18.61 -19.73
CA SER A 26 33.25 17.42 -19.39
C SER A 26 32.32 16.18 -19.35
N GLN A 27 32.86 14.96 -19.52
CA GLN A 27 32.08 13.72 -19.40
C GLN A 27 31.26 13.60 -18.10
N PRO A 28 31.80 13.99 -16.92
CA PRO A 28 31.03 13.98 -15.67
C PRO A 28 29.81 14.94 -15.67
N GLU A 29 29.97 16.15 -16.26
CA GLU A 29 28.87 17.13 -16.34
C GLU A 29 27.75 16.63 -17.25
N LEU A 30 28.10 16.02 -18.39
CA LEU A 30 27.12 15.40 -19.30
C LEU A 30 26.38 14.23 -18.64
N LEU A 31 27.08 13.41 -17.86
CA LEU A 31 26.45 12.30 -17.11
C LEU A 31 25.48 12.83 -16.06
N GLN A 32 25.87 13.88 -15.32
CA GLN A 32 25.00 14.46 -14.28
C GLN A 32 23.72 15.07 -14.90
N GLU A 33 23.85 15.83 -15.99
CA GLU A 33 22.72 16.41 -16.70
C GLU A 33 21.76 15.34 -17.22
N LEU A 34 22.30 14.23 -17.73
CA LEU A 34 21.49 13.07 -18.15
C LEU A 34 20.75 12.45 -16.97
N ILE A 35 21.41 12.24 -15.83
CA ILE A 35 20.78 11.68 -14.62
C ILE A 35 19.63 12.59 -14.16
N ASP A 36 19.85 13.90 -14.10
CA ASP A 36 18.81 14.87 -13.71
C ASP A 36 17.61 14.86 -14.65
N ASP A 37 17.83 14.67 -15.96
CA ASP A 37 16.74 14.52 -16.93
C ASP A 37 15.97 13.21 -16.75
N LEU A 38 16.68 12.10 -16.50
CA LEU A 38 16.06 10.80 -16.24
C LEU A 38 15.24 10.80 -14.95
N VAL A 39 15.72 11.47 -13.89
CA VAL A 39 14.95 11.64 -12.64
C VAL A 39 13.65 12.42 -12.91
N ARG A 40 13.73 13.53 -13.67
CA ARG A 40 12.51 14.27 -14.07
C ARG A 40 11.53 13.44 -14.88
N LEU A 41 12.01 12.53 -15.73
CA LEU A 41 11.16 11.60 -16.48
C LEU A 41 10.54 10.55 -15.57
N TYR A 42 11.29 10.08 -14.57
CA TYR A 42 10.81 9.13 -13.56
C TYR A 42 9.67 9.73 -12.75
N ASP A 43 9.83 10.95 -12.25
CA ASP A 43 8.80 11.70 -11.51
C ASP A 43 7.52 11.94 -12.31
N ARG A 44 7.62 11.91 -13.65
CA ARG A 44 6.49 12.05 -14.58
C ARG A 44 5.92 10.69 -15.05
N GLY A 45 6.42 9.59 -14.56
CA GLY A 45 6.00 8.23 -14.94
C GLY A 45 6.35 7.83 -16.38
N ARG A 46 7.34 8.48 -17.03
CA ARG A 46 7.71 8.25 -18.45
C ARG A 46 8.76 7.14 -18.57
N PHE A 47 8.44 5.96 -18.07
CA PHE A 47 9.40 4.86 -17.90
C PHE A 47 9.92 4.28 -19.24
N GLU A 48 9.10 4.18 -20.29
CA GLU A 48 9.57 3.72 -21.61
C GLU A 48 10.60 4.67 -22.20
N GLU A 49 10.44 5.96 -21.99
CA GLU A 49 11.40 6.96 -22.48
C GLU A 49 12.72 6.87 -21.71
N ILE A 50 12.66 6.63 -20.40
CA ILE A 50 13.86 6.35 -19.58
C ILE A 50 14.62 5.16 -20.16
N VAL A 51 13.94 4.02 -20.37
CA VAL A 51 14.56 2.81 -20.91
C VAL A 51 15.20 3.09 -22.28
N SER A 52 14.51 3.80 -23.15
CA SER A 52 15.05 4.18 -24.48
C SER A 52 16.32 5.03 -24.37
N LYS A 53 16.29 6.07 -23.55
CA LYS A 53 17.44 6.97 -23.32
C LYS A 53 18.62 6.25 -22.69
N VAL A 54 18.38 5.49 -21.63
CA VAL A 54 19.45 4.79 -20.89
C VAL A 54 20.10 3.71 -21.76
N THR A 55 19.35 2.99 -22.58
CA THR A 55 19.90 1.97 -23.51
C THR A 55 20.96 2.54 -24.44
N HIS A 56 20.80 3.80 -24.87
CA HIS A 56 21.82 4.49 -25.66
C HIS A 56 22.99 4.98 -24.79
N SER A 57 22.67 5.54 -23.64
CA SER A 57 23.65 6.20 -22.76
C SER A 57 24.58 5.22 -22.06
N VAL A 58 24.15 4.00 -21.73
CA VAL A 58 25.00 2.96 -21.15
C VAL A 58 26.16 2.57 -22.10
N LYS A 59 26.00 2.73 -23.42
CA LYS A 59 27.11 2.51 -24.36
C LYS A 59 28.20 3.57 -24.23
N LEU A 60 27.83 4.78 -23.83
CA LEU A 60 28.79 5.90 -23.63
C LEU A 60 29.37 5.91 -22.21
N PHE A 61 28.57 5.45 -21.25
CA PHE A 61 28.89 5.42 -19.82
C PHE A 61 28.68 4.00 -19.24
N PRO A 62 29.47 2.98 -19.67
CA PRO A 62 29.17 1.58 -19.32
C PRO A 62 29.31 1.25 -17.84
N GLU A 63 30.05 2.04 -17.09
CA GLU A 63 30.28 1.86 -15.63
C GLU A 63 29.44 2.82 -14.78
N ALA A 64 28.54 3.57 -15.37
CA ALA A 64 27.69 4.52 -14.64
C ALA A 64 26.58 3.79 -13.89
N LEU A 65 26.85 3.38 -12.65
CA LEU A 65 25.88 2.70 -11.76
C LEU A 65 24.55 3.44 -11.63
N PRO A 66 24.50 4.80 -11.54
CA PRO A 66 23.21 5.50 -11.47
C PRO A 66 22.31 5.26 -12.71
N LEU A 67 22.86 5.15 -13.91
CA LEU A 67 22.07 4.86 -15.11
C LEU A 67 21.46 3.46 -15.06
N LEU A 68 22.24 2.47 -14.63
CA LEU A 68 21.76 1.09 -14.47
C LEU A 68 20.71 0.99 -13.39
N ASN A 69 20.86 1.74 -12.30
CA ASN A 69 19.86 1.80 -11.22
C ASN A 69 18.54 2.39 -11.72
N ILE A 70 18.57 3.56 -12.37
CA ILE A 70 17.37 4.20 -12.92
C ILE A 70 16.71 3.30 -13.99
N MET A 71 17.51 2.61 -14.81
CA MET A 71 17.00 1.64 -15.79
C MET A 71 16.30 0.45 -15.10
N GLY A 72 16.90 -0.09 -14.05
CA GLY A 72 16.31 -1.16 -13.25
C GLY A 72 14.97 -0.73 -12.63
N GLN A 73 14.91 0.46 -12.03
CA GLN A 73 13.69 1.02 -11.46
C GLN A 73 12.61 1.25 -12.53
N ALA A 74 12.98 1.78 -13.71
CA ALA A 74 12.04 1.97 -14.81
C ALA A 74 11.49 0.64 -15.34
N TYR A 75 12.32 -0.40 -15.45
CA TYR A 75 11.86 -1.74 -15.81
C TYR A 75 10.95 -2.35 -14.75
N THR A 76 11.21 -2.12 -13.47
CA THR A 76 10.33 -2.55 -12.37
C THR A 76 8.95 -1.90 -12.51
N ALA A 77 8.91 -0.57 -12.70
CA ALA A 77 7.65 0.17 -12.90
C ALA A 77 6.87 -0.28 -14.16
N LEU A 78 7.57 -0.79 -15.18
CA LEU A 78 6.97 -1.40 -16.39
C LEU A 78 6.65 -2.90 -16.24
N GLU A 79 6.79 -3.47 -15.04
CA GLU A 79 6.63 -4.91 -14.74
C GLU A 79 7.55 -5.83 -15.58
N LYS A 80 8.61 -5.28 -16.16
CA LYS A 80 9.64 -6.03 -16.90
C LYS A 80 10.71 -6.56 -15.93
N TYR A 81 10.28 -7.37 -14.98
CA TYR A 81 11.08 -7.80 -13.83
C TYR A 81 12.41 -8.46 -14.19
N GLN A 82 12.44 -9.32 -15.23
CA GLN A 82 13.68 -9.95 -15.64
C GLN A 82 14.70 -8.92 -16.14
N ALA A 83 14.27 -7.91 -16.90
CA ALA A 83 15.14 -6.83 -17.39
C ALA A 83 15.65 -5.94 -16.23
N ALA A 84 14.81 -5.72 -15.21
CA ALA A 84 15.22 -5.03 -13.98
C ALA A 84 16.33 -5.80 -13.26
N ILE A 85 16.14 -7.12 -13.04
CA ILE A 85 17.14 -7.99 -12.42
C ILE A 85 18.44 -7.99 -13.22
N ASP A 86 18.39 -8.01 -14.54
CA ASP A 86 19.58 -8.01 -15.38
C ASP A 86 20.34 -6.68 -15.29
N SER A 87 19.62 -5.55 -15.13
CA SER A 87 20.22 -4.24 -14.86
C SER A 87 20.97 -4.21 -13.52
N TYR A 88 20.35 -4.73 -12.45
CA TYR A 88 21.00 -4.81 -11.14
C TYR A 88 22.16 -5.82 -11.13
N LYS A 89 22.06 -6.95 -11.85
CA LYS A 89 23.18 -7.86 -12.03
C LYS A 89 24.35 -7.21 -12.77
N GLN A 90 24.06 -6.31 -13.73
CA GLN A 90 25.13 -5.56 -14.39
C GLN A 90 25.80 -4.59 -13.41
N MET A 91 25.06 -3.91 -12.53
CA MET A 91 25.66 -3.12 -11.44
C MET A 91 26.59 -3.98 -10.57
N LEU A 92 26.15 -5.19 -10.19
CA LEU A 92 26.95 -6.10 -9.36
C LEU A 92 28.17 -6.68 -10.08
N ARG A 93 28.20 -6.71 -11.40
CA ARG A 93 29.42 -7.04 -12.16
C ARG A 93 30.45 -5.93 -12.09
N ILE A 94 30.01 -4.65 -12.04
CA ILE A 94 30.88 -3.47 -11.94
C ILE A 94 31.33 -3.31 -10.48
N LYS A 95 30.40 -3.42 -9.54
CA LYS A 95 30.67 -3.30 -8.10
C LYS A 95 29.99 -4.45 -7.34
N PRO A 96 30.70 -5.58 -7.07
CA PRO A 96 30.14 -6.77 -6.42
C PRO A 96 29.60 -6.54 -4.99
N ASP A 97 30.06 -5.51 -4.31
CA ASP A 97 29.67 -5.10 -2.96
C ASP A 97 28.72 -3.89 -2.94
N HIS A 98 27.85 -3.76 -3.95
CA HIS A 98 26.88 -2.68 -4.04
C HIS A 98 25.60 -3.05 -3.29
N GLU A 99 25.44 -2.57 -2.07
CA GLU A 99 24.33 -2.88 -1.17
C GLU A 99 22.96 -2.49 -1.76
N GLU A 100 22.85 -1.34 -2.43
CA GLU A 100 21.60 -0.89 -3.05
C GLU A 100 21.16 -1.79 -4.20
N ALA A 101 22.11 -2.32 -4.99
CA ALA A 101 21.78 -3.23 -6.08
C ALA A 101 21.19 -4.55 -5.55
N TYR A 102 21.73 -5.09 -4.45
CA TYR A 102 21.15 -6.25 -3.78
C TYR A 102 19.77 -5.93 -3.22
N HIS A 103 19.60 -4.80 -2.55
CA HIS A 103 18.32 -4.38 -2.00
C HIS A 103 17.25 -4.23 -3.11
N SER A 104 17.57 -3.49 -4.18
CA SER A 104 16.66 -3.27 -5.32
C SER A 104 16.31 -4.57 -6.04
N MET A 105 17.29 -5.48 -6.22
CA MET A 105 17.03 -6.81 -6.78
C MET A 105 16.12 -7.65 -5.85
N GLY A 106 16.30 -7.52 -4.54
CA GLY A 106 15.41 -8.13 -3.55
C GLY A 106 13.96 -7.63 -3.66
N ASN A 107 13.77 -6.33 -3.85
CA ASN A 107 12.44 -5.74 -4.05
C ASN A 107 11.75 -6.32 -5.30
N VAL A 108 12.45 -6.38 -6.43
CA VAL A 108 11.90 -6.98 -7.66
C VAL A 108 11.52 -8.45 -7.46
N LEU A 109 12.37 -9.22 -6.79
CA LEU A 109 12.08 -10.64 -6.50
C LEU A 109 10.87 -10.80 -5.56
N THR A 110 10.69 -9.88 -4.63
CA THR A 110 9.51 -9.85 -3.75
C THR A 110 8.23 -9.60 -4.56
N GLU A 111 8.25 -8.64 -5.50
CA GLU A 111 7.12 -8.38 -6.40
C GLU A 111 6.79 -9.57 -7.31
N MET A 112 7.80 -10.36 -7.69
CA MET A 112 7.61 -11.63 -8.43
C MET A 112 7.08 -12.78 -7.55
N GLY A 113 7.01 -12.61 -6.23
CA GLY A 113 6.67 -13.68 -5.28
C GLY A 113 7.81 -14.65 -4.99
N GLU A 114 9.03 -14.37 -5.46
CA GLU A 114 10.22 -15.19 -5.28
C GLU A 114 10.89 -14.88 -3.92
N LEU A 115 10.21 -15.30 -2.82
CA LEU A 115 10.56 -14.86 -1.46
C LEU A 115 11.94 -15.35 -1.00
N ASP A 116 12.32 -16.60 -1.28
CA ASP A 116 13.63 -17.14 -0.86
C ASP A 116 14.83 -16.47 -1.56
N PRO A 117 14.81 -16.22 -2.88
CA PRO A 117 15.78 -15.38 -3.55
C PRO A 117 15.84 -13.94 -3.01
N ALA A 118 14.67 -13.31 -2.73
CA ALA A 118 14.59 -11.98 -2.15
C ALA A 118 15.28 -11.91 -0.78
N ILE A 119 14.99 -12.86 0.12
CA ILE A 119 15.64 -12.97 1.44
C ILE A 119 17.16 -13.05 1.31
N LYS A 120 17.68 -13.82 0.34
CA LYS A 120 19.13 -13.91 0.11
C LYS A 120 19.73 -12.57 -0.32
N CYS A 121 19.02 -11.82 -1.18
CA CYS A 121 19.46 -10.49 -1.62
C CYS A 121 19.48 -9.50 -0.46
N TYR A 122 18.40 -9.43 0.33
CA TYR A 122 18.35 -8.53 1.48
C TYR A 122 19.41 -8.87 2.56
N LYS A 123 19.62 -10.17 2.84
CA LYS A 123 20.71 -10.60 3.73
C LYS A 123 22.06 -10.14 3.23
N LYS A 124 22.32 -10.20 1.91
CA LYS A 124 23.55 -9.73 1.33
C LYS A 124 23.71 -8.21 1.44
N ALA A 125 22.62 -7.45 1.22
CA ALA A 125 22.62 -6.00 1.39
C ALA A 125 23.00 -5.58 2.82
N VAL A 126 22.41 -6.21 3.85
CA VAL A 126 22.71 -5.89 5.26
C VAL A 126 24.05 -6.45 5.73
N GLU A 127 24.58 -7.49 5.09
CA GLU A 127 25.95 -7.97 5.32
C GLU A 127 26.99 -6.95 4.85
N ILE A 128 26.76 -6.33 3.66
CA ILE A 128 27.63 -5.31 3.08
C ILE A 128 27.50 -4.01 3.88
N LYS A 129 26.29 -3.60 4.22
CA LYS A 129 25.99 -2.36 4.96
C LYS A 129 25.15 -2.67 6.20
N PRO A 130 25.80 -2.90 7.37
CA PRO A 130 25.13 -3.29 8.62
C PRO A 130 24.18 -2.24 9.22
N ASP A 131 24.21 -1.00 8.75
CA ASP A 131 23.34 0.10 9.15
C ASP A 131 22.26 0.44 8.09
N TYR A 132 21.99 -0.49 7.16
CA TYR A 132 21.00 -0.31 6.10
C TYR A 132 19.58 -0.63 6.62
N ALA A 133 18.93 0.36 7.25
CA ALA A 133 17.65 0.21 7.90
C ALA A 133 16.53 -0.26 6.93
N GLU A 134 16.50 0.29 5.71
CA GLU A 134 15.53 -0.07 4.68
C GLU A 134 15.64 -1.54 4.28
N ALA A 135 16.86 -2.05 4.10
CA ALA A 135 17.08 -3.47 3.79
C ALA A 135 16.69 -4.40 4.94
N TYR A 136 16.88 -3.99 6.21
CA TYR A 136 16.34 -4.75 7.35
C TYR A 136 14.83 -4.71 7.41
N SER A 137 14.19 -3.59 7.09
CA SER A 137 12.73 -3.48 6.99
C SER A 137 12.19 -4.45 5.93
N SER A 138 12.74 -4.39 4.70
CA SER A 138 12.35 -5.27 3.60
C SER A 138 12.58 -6.75 3.93
N LEU A 139 13.69 -7.08 4.60
CA LEU A 139 13.96 -8.44 5.07
C LEU A 139 12.90 -8.91 6.09
N GLY A 140 12.55 -8.05 7.04
CA GLY A 140 11.53 -8.36 8.04
C GLY A 140 10.16 -8.58 7.42
N ILE A 141 9.78 -7.74 6.44
CA ILE A 141 8.51 -7.83 5.71
C ILE A 141 8.44 -9.13 4.93
N VAL A 142 9.48 -9.47 4.15
CA VAL A 142 9.45 -10.68 3.33
C VAL A 142 9.49 -11.96 4.15
N LEU A 143 10.20 -11.98 5.28
CA LEU A 143 10.18 -13.11 6.23
C LEU A 143 8.79 -13.29 6.86
N LYS A 144 8.13 -12.19 7.23
CA LYS A 144 6.74 -12.23 7.72
C LYS A 144 5.77 -12.75 6.66
N SER A 145 5.89 -12.28 5.41
CA SER A 145 5.07 -12.73 4.29
C SER A 145 5.28 -14.22 3.99
N LYS A 146 6.52 -14.70 4.08
CA LYS A 146 6.84 -16.12 3.95
C LYS A 146 6.21 -16.95 5.06
N PHE A 147 6.32 -16.51 6.33
CA PHE A 147 5.66 -17.15 7.46
C PHE A 147 4.15 -17.29 7.25
N GLU A 148 3.49 -16.22 6.79
CA GLU A 148 2.04 -16.23 6.54
C GLU A 148 1.67 -17.17 5.40
N LEU A 149 2.48 -17.22 4.33
CA LEU A 149 2.26 -18.12 3.19
C LEU A 149 2.44 -19.59 3.58
N ASP A 150 3.51 -19.92 4.30
CA ASP A 150 3.80 -21.28 4.75
C ASP A 150 2.73 -21.78 5.72
N THR A 151 2.25 -20.91 6.63
CA THR A 151 1.15 -21.23 7.54
C THR A 151 -0.15 -21.49 6.79
N ALA A 152 -0.50 -20.66 5.80
CA ALA A 152 -1.70 -20.84 5.00
C ALA A 152 -1.65 -22.14 4.18
N LEU A 153 -0.51 -22.42 3.54
CA LEU A 153 -0.29 -23.66 2.77
C LEU A 153 -0.46 -24.88 3.67
N TYR A 154 0.09 -24.84 4.88
CA TYR A 154 -0.03 -25.93 5.85
C TYR A 154 -1.49 -26.21 6.24
N GLU A 155 -2.25 -25.18 6.61
CA GLU A 155 -3.66 -25.30 6.95
C GLU A 155 -4.51 -25.80 5.77
N HIS A 156 -4.17 -25.40 4.54
CA HIS A 156 -4.83 -25.89 3.34
C HIS A 156 -4.57 -27.38 3.11
N LEU A 157 -3.31 -27.82 3.21
CA LEU A 157 -2.94 -29.23 3.10
C LEU A 157 -3.63 -30.07 4.16
N LYS A 158 -3.69 -29.60 5.41
CA LYS A 158 -4.41 -30.24 6.51
C LYS A 158 -5.90 -30.44 6.20
N LYS A 159 -6.56 -29.42 5.66
CA LYS A 159 -7.97 -29.53 5.21
C LYS A 159 -8.14 -30.46 4.01
N ALA A 160 -7.27 -30.38 3.00
CA ALA A 160 -7.36 -31.16 1.77
C ALA A 160 -7.21 -32.66 2.01
N PHE A 161 -6.31 -33.05 2.92
CA PHE A 161 -6.04 -34.47 3.21
C PHE A 161 -6.92 -35.06 4.29
N LYS A 162 -7.86 -34.30 4.89
CA LYS A 162 -8.72 -34.74 6.03
C LYS A 162 -7.92 -35.50 7.11
N ILE A 163 -6.76 -34.98 7.46
CA ILE A 163 -5.79 -35.65 8.30
C ILE A 163 -6.32 -35.66 9.73
N GLN A 164 -6.88 -36.77 10.18
CA GLN A 164 -7.12 -37.07 11.59
C GLN A 164 -5.84 -37.66 12.19
N SER A 165 -5.46 -37.15 13.36
CA SER A 165 -4.41 -37.53 14.29
C SER A 165 -3.64 -38.84 14.00
N ASP A 166 -2.62 -38.74 13.14
CA ASP A 166 -1.59 -39.77 12.94
C ASP A 166 -0.26 -39.23 13.51
N PRO A 167 0.58 -40.05 14.20
CA PRO A 167 1.88 -39.61 14.73
C PRO A 167 2.82 -38.96 13.72
N VAL A 168 2.74 -39.32 12.44
CA VAL A 168 3.51 -38.71 11.35
C VAL A 168 3.10 -37.24 11.16
N ASN A 169 1.83 -36.93 11.33
CA ASN A 169 1.31 -35.56 11.20
C ASN A 169 1.73 -34.68 12.39
N ALA A 170 1.79 -35.24 13.60
CA ALA A 170 2.31 -34.53 14.75
C ALA A 170 3.77 -34.09 14.57
N ILE A 171 4.60 -34.92 13.92
CA ILE A 171 6.00 -34.60 13.61
C ILE A 171 6.08 -33.53 12.50
N ILE A 172 5.19 -33.59 11.50
CA ILE A 172 5.10 -32.60 10.44
C ILE A 172 4.61 -31.27 11.04
N ASP A 173 3.61 -31.29 11.91
CA ASP A 173 3.08 -30.14 12.65
C ASP A 173 4.18 -29.48 13.49
N GLU A 174 4.93 -30.26 14.26
CA GLU A 174 6.03 -29.76 15.10
C GLU A 174 7.15 -29.13 14.25
N LYS A 175 7.55 -29.79 13.14
CA LYS A 175 8.59 -29.28 12.26
C LYS A 175 8.18 -27.98 11.57
N ASN A 176 6.96 -27.90 11.07
CA ASN A 176 6.42 -26.69 10.43
C ASN A 176 6.24 -25.56 11.44
N ASN A 177 5.71 -25.86 12.63
CA ASN A 177 5.61 -24.88 13.73
C ASN A 177 6.97 -24.34 14.15
N LEU A 178 7.99 -25.18 14.22
CA LEU A 178 9.36 -24.76 14.53
C LEU A 178 9.96 -23.87 13.43
N GLN A 179 9.74 -24.19 12.17
CA GLN A 179 10.23 -23.39 11.06
C GLN A 179 9.48 -22.04 10.99
N ASN A 180 8.15 -22.09 11.09
CA ASN A 180 7.31 -20.90 11.09
C ASN A 180 7.65 -19.95 12.25
N ASN A 181 7.88 -20.47 13.44
CA ASN A 181 8.30 -19.65 14.58
C ASN A 181 9.67 -19.00 14.33
N ARG A 182 10.62 -19.72 13.72
CA ARG A 182 11.94 -19.16 13.37
C ARG A 182 11.85 -18.03 12.36
N ASP A 183 11.00 -18.17 11.34
CA ASP A 183 10.81 -17.12 10.31
C ASP A 183 10.15 -15.88 10.91
N LEU A 184 9.17 -16.05 11.80
CA LEU A 184 8.54 -14.95 12.50
C LEU A 184 9.50 -14.25 13.50
N GLU A 185 10.33 -15.02 14.23
CA GLU A 185 11.39 -14.46 15.08
C GLU A 185 12.41 -13.69 14.25
N ALA A 186 12.86 -14.24 13.12
CA ALA A 186 13.78 -13.57 12.22
C ALA A 186 13.21 -12.29 11.62
N ALA A 187 11.88 -12.27 11.31
CA ALA A 187 11.16 -11.08 10.89
C ALA A 187 11.16 -10.01 12.00
N ARG A 188 10.84 -10.42 13.24
CA ARG A 188 10.86 -9.53 14.41
C ARG A 188 12.24 -8.92 14.61
N ASP A 189 13.29 -9.73 14.65
CA ASP A 189 14.67 -9.29 14.83
C ASP A 189 15.10 -8.29 13.75
N SER A 190 14.72 -8.53 12.51
CA SER A 190 15.02 -7.66 11.37
C SER A 190 14.30 -6.31 11.50
N LEU A 191 13.00 -6.32 11.83
CA LEU A 191 12.23 -5.10 12.06
C LEU A 191 12.71 -4.31 13.29
N GLU A 192 13.14 -4.99 14.36
CA GLU A 192 13.73 -4.36 15.54
C GLU A 192 15.05 -3.65 15.19
N LYS A 193 15.90 -4.27 14.36
CA LYS A 193 17.14 -3.65 13.86
C LYS A 193 16.81 -2.45 12.99
N ALA A 194 15.87 -2.55 12.06
CA ALA A 194 15.41 -1.44 11.22
C ALA A 194 15.00 -0.24 12.08
N VAL A 195 14.10 -0.48 13.07
CA VAL A 195 13.59 0.56 13.98
C VAL A 195 14.72 1.14 14.87
N ARG A 196 15.69 0.33 15.30
CA ARG A 196 16.83 0.80 16.09
C ARG A 196 17.73 1.73 15.28
N ILE A 197 18.01 1.37 14.02
CA ILE A 197 18.87 2.17 13.13
C ILE A 197 18.14 3.45 12.69
N LYS A 198 16.86 3.33 12.28
CA LYS A 198 16.05 4.44 11.79
C LYS A 198 14.67 4.43 12.47
N PRO A 199 14.54 5.07 13.65
CA PRO A 199 13.28 5.07 14.41
C PRO A 199 12.10 5.73 13.67
N THR A 200 12.36 6.49 12.61
CA THR A 200 11.35 7.15 11.79
C THR A 200 10.71 6.24 10.73
N LEU A 201 11.20 5.01 10.51
CA LEU A 201 10.59 4.05 9.60
C LEU A 201 9.20 3.64 10.12
N ALA A 202 8.17 4.28 9.57
CA ALA A 202 6.78 4.13 10.02
C ALA A 202 6.25 2.71 9.79
N GLU A 203 6.54 2.14 8.63
CA GLU A 203 6.18 0.77 8.27
C GLU A 203 6.79 -0.27 9.21
N ALA A 204 8.12 -0.24 9.42
CA ALA A 204 8.80 -1.18 10.30
C ALA A 204 8.26 -1.14 11.73
N ARG A 205 7.96 0.06 12.27
CA ARG A 205 7.35 0.21 13.60
C ARG A 205 5.94 -0.38 13.66
N HIS A 206 5.14 -0.16 12.63
CA HIS A 206 3.76 -0.65 12.57
C HIS A 206 3.72 -2.17 12.49
N LEU A 207 4.51 -2.76 11.60
CA LEU A 207 4.61 -4.22 11.45
C LEU A 207 5.23 -4.89 12.67
N LEU A 208 6.23 -4.25 13.30
CA LEU A 208 6.77 -4.75 14.58
C LEU A 208 5.72 -4.74 15.69
N ALA A 209 4.85 -3.71 15.74
CA ALA A 209 3.74 -3.67 16.69
C ALA A 209 2.76 -4.82 16.44
N SER A 210 2.42 -5.12 15.18
CA SER A 210 1.52 -6.21 14.81
C SER A 210 2.07 -7.59 15.23
N ILE A 211 3.35 -7.86 14.96
CA ILE A 211 4.02 -9.11 15.35
C ILE A 211 4.10 -9.26 16.89
N ASN A 212 4.28 -8.14 17.59
CA ASN A 212 4.38 -8.13 19.06
C ASN A 212 3.02 -8.08 19.77
N GLY A 213 1.91 -8.21 19.05
CA GLY A 213 0.55 -8.15 19.61
C GLY A 213 0.20 -6.79 20.26
N LYS A 214 0.93 -5.71 19.90
CA LYS A 214 0.61 -4.36 20.35
C LYS A 214 -0.43 -3.75 19.42
N THR A 215 -1.43 -3.08 19.99
CA THR A 215 -2.51 -2.44 19.24
C THR A 215 -2.45 -0.91 19.41
N PRO A 216 -1.66 -0.17 18.59
CA PRO A 216 -1.71 1.28 18.54
C PRO A 216 -3.12 1.76 18.16
N LYS A 217 -3.42 3.04 18.41
CA LYS A 217 -4.74 3.62 18.08
C LYS A 217 -5.02 3.71 16.58
N SER A 218 -3.99 3.87 15.75
CA SER A 218 -4.08 3.92 14.29
C SER A 218 -2.74 3.55 13.66
N ALA A 219 -2.77 3.16 12.39
CA ALA A 219 -1.58 3.06 11.58
C ALA A 219 -0.91 4.44 11.39
N PRO A 220 0.41 4.53 11.26
CA PRO A 220 1.10 5.79 10.98
C PRO A 220 0.66 6.35 9.63
N LYS A 221 0.29 7.66 9.58
CA LYS A 221 -0.15 8.32 8.33
C LYS A 221 0.87 8.18 7.19
N ALA A 222 2.17 8.31 7.50
CA ALA A 222 3.24 8.14 6.49
C ALA A 222 3.21 6.73 5.87
N TYR A 223 3.10 5.69 6.69
CA TYR A 223 2.99 4.30 6.22
C TYR A 223 1.78 4.10 5.30
N VAL A 224 0.60 4.55 5.73
CA VAL A 224 -0.64 4.41 4.93
C VAL A 224 -0.52 5.16 3.61
N LYS A 225 0.02 6.39 3.65
CA LYS A 225 0.21 7.21 2.44
C LYS A 225 1.16 6.54 1.45
N GLU A 226 2.35 6.13 1.89
CA GLU A 226 3.35 5.47 1.05
C GLU A 226 2.79 4.18 0.44
N LEU A 227 2.14 3.33 1.27
CA LEU A 227 1.51 2.10 0.81
C LEU A 227 0.53 2.34 -0.34
N PHE A 228 -0.36 3.32 -0.22
CA PHE A 228 -1.38 3.59 -1.23
C PHE A 228 -0.88 4.42 -2.42
N ASP A 229 0.13 5.26 -2.25
CA ASP A 229 0.79 5.94 -3.37
C ASP A 229 1.48 4.91 -4.30
N GLU A 230 2.13 3.88 -3.74
CA GLU A 230 2.76 2.79 -4.50
C GLU A 230 1.72 1.82 -5.11
N TYR A 231 0.64 1.54 -4.38
CA TYR A 231 -0.34 0.54 -4.78
C TYR A 231 -1.39 1.07 -5.79
N ALA A 232 -1.59 2.39 -5.87
CA ALA A 232 -2.62 3.01 -6.70
C ALA A 232 -2.65 2.53 -8.17
N PRO A 233 -1.53 2.38 -8.89
CA PRO A 233 -1.56 1.92 -10.28
C PRO A 233 -2.11 0.51 -10.47
N LYS A 234 -1.94 -0.36 -9.48
CA LYS A 234 -2.31 -1.79 -9.54
C LYS A 234 -3.58 -2.10 -8.71
N PHE A 235 -4.10 -1.11 -7.98
CA PHE A 235 -5.15 -1.29 -6.96
C PHE A 235 -6.37 -2.05 -7.49
N GLU A 236 -6.98 -1.59 -8.57
CA GLU A 236 -8.20 -2.20 -9.07
C GLU A 236 -7.95 -3.57 -9.71
N GLN A 237 -6.82 -3.74 -10.39
CA GLN A 237 -6.46 -5.04 -10.96
C GLN A 237 -6.25 -6.07 -9.88
N SER A 238 -5.54 -5.71 -8.82
CA SER A 238 -5.23 -6.62 -7.71
C SER A 238 -6.44 -6.83 -6.80
N LEU A 239 -7.09 -5.76 -6.34
CA LEU A 239 -8.13 -5.86 -5.33
C LEU A 239 -9.47 -6.34 -5.93
N VAL A 240 -9.94 -5.71 -7.02
CA VAL A 240 -11.25 -6.00 -7.59
C VAL A 240 -11.23 -7.30 -8.39
N LYS A 241 -10.24 -7.47 -9.30
CA LYS A 241 -10.21 -8.63 -10.19
C LYS A 241 -9.63 -9.88 -9.54
N ALA A 242 -8.50 -9.76 -8.80
CA ALA A 242 -7.85 -10.93 -8.22
C ALA A 242 -8.45 -11.33 -6.87
N LEU A 243 -8.82 -10.38 -6.01
CA LEU A 243 -9.34 -10.65 -4.67
C LEU A 243 -10.87 -10.58 -4.58
N GLU A 244 -11.59 -10.33 -5.67
CA GLU A 244 -13.05 -10.25 -5.72
C GLU A 244 -13.62 -9.28 -4.65
N TYR A 245 -12.96 -8.12 -4.50
CA TYR A 245 -13.35 -7.11 -3.51
C TYR A 245 -14.72 -6.51 -3.80
N ASN A 246 -15.61 -6.59 -2.83
CA ASN A 246 -17.03 -6.32 -3.02
C ASN A 246 -17.63 -5.33 -1.99
N ALA A 247 -16.88 -4.91 -0.98
CA ALA A 247 -17.39 -4.06 0.10
C ALA A 247 -18.07 -2.77 -0.37
N PRO A 248 -17.55 -1.98 -1.33
CA PRO A 248 -18.23 -0.78 -1.83
C PRO A 248 -19.62 -1.08 -2.40
N LYS A 249 -19.73 -2.14 -3.21
CA LYS A 249 -20.98 -2.55 -3.85
C LYS A 249 -22.01 -3.06 -2.84
N GLU A 250 -21.59 -3.89 -1.89
CA GLU A 250 -22.49 -4.42 -0.86
C GLU A 250 -22.95 -3.30 0.09
N LEU A 251 -22.08 -2.38 0.49
CA LEU A 251 -22.45 -1.23 1.30
C LEU A 251 -23.42 -0.30 0.56
N ALA A 252 -23.15 -0.02 -0.72
CA ALA A 252 -24.02 0.77 -1.57
C ALA A 252 -25.43 0.13 -1.67
N LYS A 253 -25.53 -1.18 -1.88
CA LYS A 253 -26.82 -1.90 -1.88
C LYS A 253 -27.61 -1.72 -0.59
N ILE A 254 -26.93 -1.78 0.57
CA ILE A 254 -27.57 -1.63 1.88
C ILE A 254 -28.20 -0.24 2.01
N ILE A 255 -27.43 0.83 1.70
CA ILE A 255 -27.91 2.21 1.92
C ILE A 255 -28.83 2.71 0.82
N THR A 256 -28.77 2.12 -0.38
CA THR A 256 -29.66 2.50 -1.50
C THR A 256 -30.88 1.59 -1.66
N ALA A 257 -31.00 0.55 -0.83
CA ALA A 257 -32.15 -0.36 -0.88
C ALA A 257 -33.47 0.39 -0.78
N LYS A 258 -34.28 0.35 -1.85
CA LYS A 258 -35.60 1.02 -1.97
C LYS A 258 -35.53 2.56 -1.97
N GLN A 259 -34.37 3.15 -2.23
CA GLN A 259 -34.22 4.60 -2.32
C GLN A 259 -34.44 5.08 -3.76
N PRO A 260 -35.13 6.22 -3.98
CA PRO A 260 -35.17 6.88 -5.29
C PRO A 260 -33.84 7.50 -5.66
N ILE A 261 -33.70 7.93 -6.92
CA ILE A 261 -32.54 8.71 -7.39
C ILE A 261 -32.39 9.96 -6.52
N GLU A 262 -31.13 10.33 -6.18
CA GLU A 262 -30.74 11.48 -5.32
C GLU A 262 -31.23 11.40 -3.86
N ALA A 263 -31.73 10.26 -3.42
CA ALA A 263 -32.30 10.11 -2.07
C ALA A 263 -31.27 10.15 -0.93
N LEU A 264 -29.97 9.94 -1.23
CA LEU A 264 -28.91 10.00 -0.21
C LEU A 264 -28.49 11.44 0.12
N GLY A 265 -28.91 12.44 -0.70
CA GLY A 265 -28.52 13.82 -0.46
C GLY A 265 -27.01 14.06 -0.65
N SER A 266 -26.39 14.77 0.30
CA SER A 266 -24.97 15.09 0.29
C SER A 266 -24.16 13.96 0.96
N VAL A 267 -23.15 13.45 0.27
CA VAL A 267 -22.35 12.30 0.72
C VAL A 267 -20.86 12.66 0.74
N LEU A 268 -20.17 12.29 1.83
CA LEU A 268 -18.71 12.36 1.95
C LEU A 268 -18.13 10.96 2.03
N ASP A 269 -17.27 10.62 1.06
CA ASP A 269 -16.52 9.36 0.99
C ASP A 269 -15.16 9.53 1.67
N LEU A 270 -15.03 8.94 2.86
CA LEU A 270 -13.84 8.98 3.71
C LEU A 270 -12.86 7.89 3.28
N GLY A 271 -11.71 8.28 2.72
CA GLY A 271 -10.76 7.35 2.10
C GLY A 271 -11.32 6.77 0.81
N CYS A 272 -11.68 7.65 -0.12
CA CYS A 272 -12.36 7.28 -1.36
C CYS A 272 -11.53 6.38 -2.29
N GLY A 273 -10.22 6.24 -2.04
CA GLY A 273 -9.31 5.42 -2.84
C GLY A 273 -9.38 5.80 -4.31
N THR A 274 -9.50 4.79 -5.18
CA THR A 274 -9.68 4.99 -6.62
C THR A 274 -11.12 5.36 -7.01
N GLY A 275 -12.05 5.53 -6.06
CA GLY A 275 -13.42 5.96 -6.30
C GLY A 275 -14.41 4.84 -6.57
N LEU A 276 -14.17 3.62 -6.09
CA LEU A 276 -15.08 2.48 -6.31
C LEU A 276 -16.46 2.71 -5.67
N ALA A 277 -16.51 3.21 -4.43
CA ALA A 277 -17.78 3.53 -3.77
C ALA A 277 -18.51 4.67 -4.48
N GLY A 278 -17.77 5.68 -4.95
CA GLY A 278 -18.34 6.79 -5.71
C GLY A 278 -19.06 6.36 -6.99
N VAL A 279 -18.51 5.38 -7.72
CA VAL A 279 -19.15 4.82 -8.93
C VAL A 279 -20.50 4.19 -8.59
N GLU A 280 -20.59 3.45 -7.51
CA GLU A 280 -21.84 2.79 -7.08
C GLU A 280 -22.88 3.79 -6.56
N LEU A 281 -22.46 4.92 -5.99
CA LEU A 281 -23.33 5.83 -5.26
C LEU A 281 -23.73 7.10 -6.03
N LYS A 282 -22.96 7.52 -7.05
CA LYS A 282 -23.15 8.84 -7.70
C LYS A 282 -24.60 9.13 -8.11
N GLN A 283 -25.30 8.14 -8.67
CA GLN A 283 -26.69 8.34 -9.12
C GLN A 283 -27.70 8.57 -7.98
N PHE A 284 -27.31 8.26 -6.73
CA PHE A 284 -28.15 8.43 -5.55
C PHE A 284 -27.81 9.69 -4.75
N CYS A 285 -26.76 10.44 -5.14
CA CYS A 285 -26.25 11.60 -4.43
C CYS A 285 -26.58 12.88 -5.17
N SER A 286 -27.06 13.90 -4.44
CA SER A 286 -27.17 15.27 -4.96
C SER A 286 -25.79 15.98 -4.97
N ASN A 287 -24.93 15.63 -4.03
CA ASN A 287 -23.53 16.06 -3.96
C ASN A 287 -22.69 14.90 -3.44
N LEU A 288 -21.58 14.60 -4.09
CA LEU A 288 -20.65 13.55 -3.70
C LEU A 288 -19.23 14.09 -3.62
N GLU A 289 -18.70 14.17 -2.40
CA GLU A 289 -17.33 14.56 -2.15
C GLU A 289 -16.49 13.36 -1.70
N GLY A 290 -15.20 13.36 -2.03
CA GLY A 290 -14.27 12.31 -1.63
C GLY A 290 -12.99 12.88 -1.04
N ILE A 291 -12.48 12.21 -0.01
CA ILE A 291 -11.15 12.51 0.54
C ILE A 291 -10.30 11.24 0.59
N ASP A 292 -9.01 11.40 0.36
CA ASP A 292 -8.02 10.33 0.54
C ASP A 292 -6.67 10.92 0.97
N LEU A 293 -5.89 10.14 1.69
CA LEU A 293 -4.55 10.52 2.14
C LEU A 293 -3.53 10.46 1.00
N SER A 294 -3.72 9.54 0.06
CA SER A 294 -2.87 9.32 -1.11
C SER A 294 -3.29 10.20 -2.28
N ASN A 295 -2.33 11.01 -2.78
CA ASN A 295 -2.59 11.79 -4.00
C ASN A 295 -2.74 10.89 -5.24
N ALA A 296 -2.02 9.78 -5.30
CA ALA A 296 -2.12 8.84 -6.41
C ALA A 296 -3.52 8.21 -6.49
N MET A 297 -4.13 7.89 -5.34
CA MET A 297 -5.53 7.44 -5.26
C MET A 297 -6.51 8.54 -5.72
N ILE A 298 -6.34 9.78 -5.27
CA ILE A 298 -7.16 10.93 -5.68
C ILE A 298 -7.14 11.14 -7.20
N GLU A 299 -5.98 11.00 -7.85
CA GLU A 299 -5.89 11.14 -9.30
C GLU A 299 -6.62 9.99 -10.04
N GLN A 300 -6.58 8.78 -9.52
CA GLN A 300 -7.38 7.67 -10.05
C GLN A 300 -8.88 7.93 -9.88
N ALA A 301 -9.33 8.38 -8.69
CA ALA A 301 -10.72 8.74 -8.45
C ALA A 301 -11.19 9.88 -9.37
N ARG A 302 -10.33 10.87 -9.61
CA ARG A 302 -10.61 12.00 -10.51
C ARG A 302 -10.88 11.54 -11.94
N SER A 303 -10.16 10.54 -12.43
CA SER A 303 -10.35 10.00 -13.77
C SER A 303 -11.75 9.40 -14.02
N LYS A 304 -12.46 9.00 -12.96
CA LYS A 304 -13.81 8.42 -13.05
C LYS A 304 -14.92 9.46 -13.21
N ASN A 305 -14.62 10.74 -12.95
CA ASN A 305 -15.57 11.87 -13.10
C ASN A 305 -16.91 11.67 -12.35
N VAL A 306 -16.88 11.04 -11.16
CA VAL A 306 -18.08 10.79 -10.35
C VAL A 306 -18.19 11.69 -9.14
N TYR A 307 -17.08 12.27 -8.66
CA TYR A 307 -17.06 13.17 -7.50
C TYR A 307 -17.22 14.63 -7.92
N ASP A 308 -18.02 15.38 -7.19
CA ASP A 308 -18.17 16.82 -7.35
C ASP A 308 -16.97 17.57 -6.77
N ARG A 309 -16.34 16.98 -5.73
CA ARG A 309 -15.11 17.49 -5.13
C ARG A 309 -14.22 16.34 -4.63
N LEU A 310 -12.92 16.45 -4.87
CA LEU A 310 -11.89 15.55 -4.34
C LEU A 310 -10.83 16.35 -3.60
N THR A 311 -10.49 15.90 -2.39
CA THR A 311 -9.52 16.59 -1.53
C THR A 311 -8.50 15.59 -0.97
N GLN A 312 -7.21 15.85 -1.15
CA GLN A 312 -6.17 15.09 -0.46
C GLN A 312 -6.13 15.53 1.00
N SER A 313 -6.52 14.65 1.91
CA SER A 313 -6.53 14.93 3.35
C SER A 313 -6.54 13.65 4.18
N ASP A 314 -6.00 13.72 5.39
CA ASP A 314 -6.29 12.74 6.44
C ASP A 314 -7.73 12.92 6.95
N ILE A 315 -8.37 11.81 7.32
CA ILE A 315 -9.78 11.79 7.76
C ILE A 315 -9.99 12.67 8.99
N LEU A 316 -9.16 12.52 10.03
CA LEU A 316 -9.33 13.30 11.27
C LEU A 316 -9.01 14.77 11.05
N ASP A 317 -8.02 15.09 10.21
CA ASP A 317 -7.67 16.48 9.87
C ASP A 317 -8.84 17.13 9.11
N TYR A 318 -9.43 16.45 8.12
CA TYR A 318 -10.59 16.95 7.38
C TYR A 318 -11.81 17.14 8.27
N LEU A 319 -12.19 16.10 9.02
CA LEU A 319 -13.34 16.16 9.93
C LEU A 319 -13.18 17.24 11.02
N SER A 320 -11.93 17.59 11.39
CA SER A 320 -11.65 18.62 12.40
C SER A 320 -11.67 20.04 11.86
N THR A 321 -11.39 20.24 10.58
CA THR A 321 -11.17 21.58 10.00
C THR A 321 -12.24 21.99 8.99
N ALA A 322 -12.77 21.08 8.19
CA ALA A 322 -13.79 21.36 7.18
C ALA A 322 -15.15 21.70 7.81
N GLU A 323 -15.98 22.44 7.07
CA GLU A 323 -17.42 22.52 7.37
C GLU A 323 -18.08 21.21 6.94
N LEU A 324 -18.80 20.57 7.87
CA LEU A 324 -19.51 19.32 7.61
C LEU A 324 -21.01 19.61 7.48
N ASP A 325 -21.57 19.28 6.32
CA ASP A 325 -23.00 19.40 6.02
C ASP A 325 -23.44 18.23 5.10
N PHE A 326 -23.27 17.00 5.61
CA PHE A 326 -23.49 15.78 4.87
C PHE A 326 -24.62 14.96 5.47
N ASP A 327 -25.43 14.34 4.61
CA ASP A 327 -26.46 13.37 5.01
C ASP A 327 -25.84 11.99 5.26
N TYR A 328 -24.80 11.64 4.48
CA TYR A 328 -24.08 10.38 4.63
C TYR A 328 -22.56 10.57 4.64
N PHE A 329 -21.90 9.79 5.48
CA PHE A 329 -20.47 9.53 5.48
C PHE A 329 -20.26 8.08 5.10
N ILE A 330 -19.36 7.79 4.17
CA ILE A 330 -19.05 6.44 3.71
C ILE A 330 -17.58 6.14 4.01
N ALA A 331 -17.27 4.91 4.44
CA ALA A 331 -15.89 4.47 4.65
C ALA A 331 -15.76 2.97 4.31
N THR A 332 -15.27 2.64 3.11
CA THR A 332 -15.08 1.26 2.67
C THR A 332 -13.61 0.87 2.73
N ASP A 333 -13.28 -0.13 3.54
CA ASP A 333 -11.91 -0.64 3.82
C ASP A 333 -10.90 0.43 4.28
N VAL A 334 -11.39 1.43 4.98
CA VAL A 334 -10.60 2.55 5.52
C VAL A 334 -10.26 2.29 6.99
N PHE A 335 -11.23 1.84 7.78
CA PHE A 335 -11.06 1.67 9.22
C PHE A 335 -10.15 0.48 9.57
N ILE A 336 -9.79 -0.33 8.59
CA ILE A 336 -8.72 -1.32 8.72
C ILE A 336 -7.32 -0.69 8.94
N TYR A 337 -7.17 0.62 8.77
CA TYR A 337 -5.97 1.40 9.11
C TYR A 337 -6.21 2.37 10.28
N VAL A 338 -7.44 2.39 10.82
CA VAL A 338 -7.84 3.20 11.98
C VAL A 338 -8.39 2.28 13.07
N GLY A 339 -7.59 2.01 14.10
CA GLY A 339 -8.02 1.10 15.18
C GLY A 339 -9.07 1.75 16.08
N GLU A 340 -8.76 2.90 16.69
CA GLU A 340 -9.68 3.60 17.59
C GLU A 340 -10.59 4.58 16.82
N LEU A 341 -11.88 4.28 16.72
CA LEU A 341 -12.84 5.06 15.94
C LEU A 341 -13.53 6.20 16.73
N THR A 342 -13.24 6.35 18.03
CA THR A 342 -13.90 7.32 18.92
C THR A 342 -13.87 8.74 18.35
N ASN A 343 -12.72 9.19 17.84
CA ASN A 343 -12.58 10.54 17.32
C ASN A 343 -13.35 10.75 16.01
N VAL A 344 -13.41 9.74 15.13
CA VAL A 344 -14.18 9.83 13.88
C VAL A 344 -15.67 10.00 14.20
N PHE A 345 -16.22 9.15 15.04
CA PHE A 345 -17.63 9.21 15.45
C PHE A 345 -17.96 10.52 16.18
N HIS A 346 -17.08 10.94 17.10
CA HIS A 346 -17.27 12.20 17.84
C HIS A 346 -17.28 13.41 16.92
N LEU A 347 -16.34 13.50 15.98
CA LEU A 347 -16.24 14.63 15.05
C LEU A 347 -17.44 14.68 14.10
N ILE A 348 -17.88 13.54 13.56
CA ILE A 348 -19.10 13.50 12.74
C ILE A 348 -20.28 14.01 13.56
N LYS A 349 -20.56 13.42 14.72
CA LYS A 349 -21.72 13.82 15.55
C LYS A 349 -21.68 15.27 15.98
N SER A 350 -20.52 15.77 16.43
CA SER A 350 -20.42 17.11 17.03
C SER A 350 -20.28 18.24 16.02
N ARG A 351 -19.79 17.95 14.80
CA ARG A 351 -19.46 18.98 13.82
C ARG A 351 -20.35 19.00 12.58
N ASN A 352 -20.99 17.86 12.27
CA ASN A 352 -21.94 17.83 11.15
C ASN A 352 -23.17 18.65 11.45
N LYS A 353 -23.59 19.51 10.51
CA LYS A 353 -24.76 20.38 10.65
C LYS A 353 -26.06 19.61 10.59
N ARG A 354 -26.07 18.42 10.00
CA ARG A 354 -27.22 17.54 9.84
C ARG A 354 -27.18 16.35 10.80
N LYS A 355 -28.33 15.71 10.99
CA LYS A 355 -28.36 14.33 11.49
C LYS A 355 -27.83 13.45 10.36
N GLY A 356 -26.60 13.00 10.49
CA GLY A 356 -25.93 12.21 9.44
C GLY A 356 -25.96 10.74 9.73
N HIS A 357 -25.64 9.96 8.68
CA HIS A 357 -25.41 8.51 8.77
C HIS A 357 -23.95 8.22 8.46
N LEU A 358 -23.35 7.25 9.16
CA LEU A 358 -22.04 6.70 8.80
C LEU A 358 -22.21 5.26 8.37
N ALA A 359 -21.97 4.98 7.09
CA ALA A 359 -21.96 3.63 6.55
C ALA A 359 -20.51 3.20 6.29
N PHE A 360 -20.11 2.06 6.85
CA PHE A 360 -18.70 1.65 6.79
C PHE A 360 -18.49 0.14 6.84
N SER A 361 -17.31 -0.30 6.38
CA SER A 361 -16.83 -1.66 6.55
C SER A 361 -15.68 -1.75 7.55
N THR A 362 -15.54 -2.91 8.19
CA THR A 362 -14.38 -3.28 9.01
C THR A 362 -14.00 -4.73 8.74
N GLU A 363 -12.74 -5.12 8.95
CA GLU A 363 -12.43 -6.52 9.20
C GLU A 363 -13.05 -6.92 10.55
N HIS A 364 -13.71 -8.09 10.59
CA HIS A 364 -14.46 -8.50 11.78
C HIS A 364 -13.61 -9.36 12.71
N THR A 365 -13.79 -9.17 14.02
CA THR A 365 -13.24 -10.06 15.05
C THR A 365 -14.28 -10.40 16.11
N GLU A 366 -14.20 -11.61 16.65
CA GLU A 366 -15.04 -12.04 17.79
C GLU A 366 -14.45 -11.63 19.16
N ARG A 367 -13.21 -11.12 19.18
CA ARG A 367 -12.58 -10.58 20.40
C ARG A 367 -13.23 -9.25 20.78
N GLU A 368 -13.39 -9.02 22.08
CA GLU A 368 -13.97 -7.75 22.58
C GLU A 368 -13.02 -6.59 22.35
N SER A 369 -13.19 -5.72 21.42
CA SER A 369 -12.49 -4.47 21.11
C SER A 369 -12.06 -4.38 19.66
N PHE A 370 -11.00 -3.59 19.39
CA PHE A 370 -10.28 -3.58 18.13
C PHE A 370 -8.85 -4.07 18.32
N PHE A 371 -8.27 -4.68 17.31
CA PHE A 371 -6.94 -5.28 17.36
C PHE A 371 -6.16 -4.98 16.10
N LEU A 372 -4.86 -4.74 16.26
CA LEU A 372 -3.92 -4.77 15.15
C LEU A 372 -3.55 -6.24 14.90
N GLU A 373 -4.00 -6.77 13.77
CA GLU A 373 -3.73 -8.14 13.36
C GLU A 373 -2.31 -8.28 12.80
N THR A 374 -1.82 -9.51 12.72
CA THR A 374 -0.50 -9.79 12.13
C THR A 374 -0.40 -9.34 10.68
N SER A 375 -1.52 -9.21 9.97
CA SER A 375 -1.59 -8.63 8.62
C SER A 375 -1.15 -7.14 8.56
N GLY A 376 -1.08 -6.46 9.70
CA GLY A 376 -0.86 -5.01 9.79
C GLY A 376 -2.15 -4.19 9.63
N ARG A 377 -3.31 -4.85 9.57
CA ARG A 377 -4.63 -4.20 9.50
C ARG A 377 -5.37 -4.34 10.83
N TYR A 378 -6.33 -3.46 11.08
CA TYR A 378 -7.16 -3.51 12.27
C TYR A 378 -8.45 -4.28 12.01
N SER A 379 -8.80 -5.14 12.94
CA SER A 379 -10.12 -5.77 13.05
C SER A 379 -10.93 -5.13 14.18
N HIS A 380 -12.26 -5.09 14.02
CA HIS A 380 -13.17 -4.50 15.00
C HIS A 380 -14.29 -5.48 15.33
N SER A 381 -14.62 -5.59 16.61
CA SER A 381 -15.77 -6.38 17.05
C SER A 381 -17.08 -5.58 16.99
N LEU A 382 -18.20 -6.29 16.86
CA LEU A 382 -19.52 -5.67 17.00
C LEU A 382 -19.69 -5.01 18.37
N SER A 383 -19.26 -5.68 19.44
CA SER A 383 -19.35 -5.15 20.81
C SER A 383 -18.57 -3.86 21.01
N TYR A 384 -17.43 -3.69 20.33
CA TYR A 384 -16.70 -2.41 20.31
C TYR A 384 -17.52 -1.28 19.67
N ILE A 385 -18.12 -1.54 18.51
CA ILE A 385 -18.93 -0.53 17.80
C ILE A 385 -20.20 -0.20 18.60
N GLU A 386 -20.86 -1.20 19.20
CA GLU A 386 -22.01 -0.99 20.09
C GLU A 386 -21.64 -0.13 21.33
N GLY A 387 -20.51 -0.45 21.96
CA GLY A 387 -19.99 0.33 23.08
C GLY A 387 -19.65 1.77 22.70
N LEU A 388 -19.10 1.98 21.50
CA LEU A 388 -18.82 3.30 20.95
C LEU A 388 -20.10 4.07 20.69
N CYS A 389 -21.10 3.46 20.05
CA CYS A 389 -22.40 4.07 19.80
C CYS A 389 -23.10 4.47 21.12
N LYS A 390 -23.08 3.60 22.11
CA LYS A 390 -23.62 3.92 23.43
C LYS A 390 -22.94 5.12 24.10
N LYS A 391 -21.59 5.18 23.99
CA LYS A 391 -20.78 6.27 24.57
C LYS A 391 -21.05 7.62 23.91
N ILE A 392 -21.29 7.63 22.60
CA ILE A 392 -21.45 8.84 21.77
C ILE A 392 -22.94 9.17 21.58
N ASP A 393 -23.86 8.34 22.08
CA ASP A 393 -25.29 8.46 21.90
C ASP A 393 -25.68 8.49 20.40
N CYS A 394 -25.31 7.42 19.69
CA CYS A 394 -25.73 7.11 18.33
C CYS A 394 -26.22 5.66 18.26
N ARG A 395 -26.77 5.25 17.14
CA ARG A 395 -27.43 3.96 17.00
C ARG A 395 -26.97 3.19 15.77
N ILE A 396 -26.66 1.91 15.90
CA ILE A 396 -26.51 1.02 14.75
C ILE A 396 -27.91 0.73 14.19
N SER A 397 -28.17 1.22 12.98
CA SER A 397 -29.43 0.95 12.24
C SER A 397 -29.33 -0.27 11.33
N HIS A 398 -28.11 -0.65 10.93
CA HIS A 398 -27.85 -1.87 10.18
C HIS A 398 -26.49 -2.47 10.57
N PHE A 399 -26.46 -3.79 10.67
CA PHE A 399 -25.23 -4.58 10.77
C PHE A 399 -25.40 -5.91 10.06
N THR A 400 -24.39 -6.29 9.27
CA THR A 400 -24.30 -7.62 8.69
C THR A 400 -22.85 -8.06 8.57
N LYS A 401 -22.59 -9.35 8.82
CA LYS A 401 -21.31 -9.98 8.48
C LYS A 401 -21.37 -10.40 7.01
N THR A 402 -20.28 -10.19 6.30
CA THR A 402 -20.18 -10.54 4.87
C THR A 402 -18.74 -10.86 4.51
N ASP A 403 -18.58 -11.59 3.41
CA ASP A 403 -17.29 -11.79 2.78
C ASP A 403 -16.89 -10.51 2.05
N LEU A 404 -15.79 -9.88 2.50
CA LEU A 404 -15.31 -8.62 1.94
C LEU A 404 -14.48 -8.84 0.66
N ARG A 405 -13.57 -9.80 0.72
CA ARG A 405 -12.66 -10.14 -0.37
C ARG A 405 -12.08 -11.54 -0.17
N LYS A 406 -11.58 -12.13 -1.24
CA LYS A 406 -10.75 -13.34 -1.12
C LYS A 406 -9.44 -13.04 -0.41
N GLU A 407 -9.03 -13.93 0.46
CA GLU A 407 -7.73 -13.92 1.13
C GLU A 407 -7.24 -15.35 1.27
N LYS A 408 -6.10 -15.66 0.63
CA LYS A 408 -5.50 -17.02 0.65
C LYS A 408 -6.53 -18.13 0.32
N ASP A 409 -6.95 -18.90 1.30
CA ASP A 409 -7.79 -20.10 1.14
C ASP A 409 -9.29 -19.86 1.43
N GLY A 410 -9.74 -18.63 1.48
CA GLY A 410 -11.13 -18.32 1.81
C GLY A 410 -11.49 -16.87 1.58
N PHE A 411 -12.53 -16.45 2.27
CA PHE A 411 -12.94 -15.06 2.28
C PHE A 411 -12.64 -14.42 3.63
N LEU A 412 -12.14 -13.19 3.59
CA LEU A 412 -12.02 -12.36 4.77
C LEU A 412 -13.41 -11.89 5.19
N VAL A 413 -13.83 -12.29 6.39
CA VAL A 413 -15.12 -11.88 6.94
C VAL A 413 -15.01 -10.45 7.47
N GLY A 414 -15.92 -9.59 7.05
CA GLY A 414 -16.05 -8.24 7.53
C GLY A 414 -17.42 -7.93 8.14
N GLY A 415 -17.52 -6.78 8.78
CA GLY A 415 -18.76 -6.18 9.23
C GLY A 415 -19.12 -5.00 8.35
N LEU A 416 -20.35 -4.95 7.86
CA LEU A 416 -20.93 -3.76 7.24
C LEU A 416 -21.91 -3.12 8.23
N TYR A 417 -21.73 -1.84 8.47
CA TYR A 417 -22.47 -1.08 9.47
C TYR A 417 -23.13 0.15 8.85
N VAL A 418 -24.30 0.51 9.36
CA VAL A 418 -24.89 1.85 9.23
C VAL A 418 -25.19 2.36 10.62
N VAL A 419 -24.68 3.54 10.95
CA VAL A 419 -24.86 4.21 12.23
C VAL A 419 -25.58 5.53 12.01
N ASP A 420 -26.61 5.78 12.80
CA ASP A 420 -27.41 7.02 12.81
C ASP A 420 -26.93 7.90 13.99
N PHE A 421 -26.59 9.16 13.71
CA PHE A 421 -26.14 10.13 14.71
C PHE A 421 -27.24 11.03 15.24
#